data_8a9bf235afde6a709460c3428be67f57
#
_entry.id   8a9bf235afde6a709460c3428be67f57
#
_cell.length_a   1.000
_cell.length_b   1.000
_cell.length_c   1.000
_cell.angle_alpha   90.00
_cell.angle_beta   90.00
_cell.angle_gamma   90.00
#
_symmetry.space_group_name_H-M   'P 1'
#
loop_
_entity.id
_entity.type
_entity.pdbx_description
1 polymer ?
#
loop_
_entity_poly.entity_id
_entity_poly.type
_entity_poly.pdbx_seq_one_letter_code
_entity_poly.pdbx_strand_id
1 'polypeptide(L)'
;KIDTLVSVEAASDSLQVAKNAIYYWKTVFRLTEYDRQFLKKHHIRKIYLRMFDVDRVENADGDLEVIPIATTLFQDTIPAGIEIVPTVYITTKAIRHDSDFAELMYKRIHAMLMRHQIRNVQEIQVDCDWTASTQDSFFGFCQKLRNLLHADSLSLSATIRLHQLKKKVPPVDKGVLMLYNTGSIYNPETKNSILSYKDVEAYLKSNITYGLPLDFAYPTYSWGILMEERNFRVILH
;
A
#
# COMPACT_ATOMS: atom_id res chain seq x y z
N LYS A 1 -31.31 -35.13 22.15
CA LYS A 1 -30.69 -36.37 21.61
C LYS A 1 -29.96 -36.04 20.33
N ILE A 2 -28.65 -36.11 20.47
CA ILE A 2 -27.62 -36.49 19.50
C ILE A 2 -27.38 -35.49 18.37
N ASP A 3 -26.46 -34.64 18.61
CA ASP A 3 -25.17 -34.37 17.95
C ASP A 3 -24.97 -35.00 16.57
N THR A 4 -24.86 -34.15 15.57
CA THR A 4 -24.11 -34.44 14.37
C THR A 4 -22.97 -33.44 14.28
N LEU A 5 -21.81 -33.87 14.75
CA LEU A 5 -20.53 -33.24 14.49
C LEU A 5 -20.28 -33.32 12.97
N VAL A 6 -20.41 -32.21 12.26
CA VAL A 6 -19.87 -32.08 10.90
C VAL A 6 -18.38 -31.90 11.08
N SER A 7 -17.60 -32.93 10.81
CA SER A 7 -16.17 -32.85 10.64
C SER A 7 -15.90 -32.03 9.37
N VAL A 8 -15.46 -30.79 9.55
CA VAL A 8 -14.84 -30.03 8.48
C VAL A 8 -13.46 -30.65 8.26
N GLU A 9 -13.31 -31.44 7.21
CA GLU A 9 -12.00 -31.81 6.70
C GLU A 9 -11.26 -30.51 6.33
N ALA A 10 -10.28 -30.18 7.17
CA ALA A 10 -9.34 -29.11 6.87
C ALA A 10 -8.53 -29.55 5.67
N ALA A 11 -8.78 -28.93 4.51
CA ALA A 11 -7.85 -28.95 3.40
C ALA A 11 -6.49 -28.49 3.95
N SER A 12 -5.48 -29.34 3.81
CA SER A 12 -4.09 -29.07 4.19
C SER A 12 -3.44 -28.15 3.16
N ASP A 13 -3.96 -26.93 3.01
CA ASP A 13 -3.18 -25.83 2.49
C ASP A 13 -2.19 -25.44 3.60
N SER A 14 -0.91 -25.53 3.29
CA SER A 14 0.16 -25.07 4.16
C SER A 14 -0.16 -23.61 4.55
N LEU A 15 -0.66 -23.44 5.76
CA LEU A 15 -0.90 -22.11 6.35
C LEU A 15 0.43 -21.37 6.30
N GLN A 16 0.61 -20.53 5.30
CA GLN A 16 1.73 -19.59 5.32
C GLN A 16 1.54 -18.74 6.56
N VAL A 17 2.44 -18.92 7.52
CA VAL A 17 2.44 -18.12 8.76
C VAL A 17 2.50 -16.67 8.34
N ALA A 18 1.44 -15.93 8.66
CA ALA A 18 1.33 -14.52 8.32
C ALA A 18 2.57 -13.78 8.88
N LYS A 19 3.34 -13.14 8.00
CA LYS A 19 4.50 -12.36 8.40
C LYS A 19 4.03 -11.02 8.92
N ASN A 20 4.43 -10.63 10.13
CA ASN A 20 4.22 -9.27 10.59
C ASN A 20 4.98 -8.31 9.66
N ALA A 21 4.27 -7.32 9.17
CA ALA A 21 4.79 -6.35 8.22
C ALA A 21 4.55 -4.91 8.70
N ILE A 22 5.37 -3.99 8.22
CA ILE A 22 5.16 -2.55 8.41
C ILE A 22 5.31 -1.81 7.09
N TYR A 23 4.70 -0.63 7.01
CA TYR A 23 4.99 0.36 5.98
C TYR A 23 6.10 1.30 6.43
N TYR A 24 7.09 1.51 5.58
CA TYR A 24 8.11 2.54 5.76
C TYR A 24 7.91 3.62 4.70
N TRP A 25 7.28 4.73 5.10
CA TRP A 25 6.79 5.75 4.16
C TRP A 25 7.64 7.02 4.10
N LYS A 26 8.77 7.05 4.84
CA LYS A 26 9.72 8.18 4.82
C LYS A 26 10.51 8.20 3.52
N THR A 27 10.92 9.40 3.10
CA THR A 27 11.77 9.61 1.91
C THR A 27 13.26 9.37 2.17
N VAL A 28 13.64 9.15 3.43
CA VAL A 28 14.99 8.75 3.83
C VAL A 28 14.91 7.42 4.56
N PHE A 29 15.48 6.37 3.98
CA PHE A 29 15.58 5.09 4.65
C PHE A 29 16.76 5.11 5.63
N ARG A 30 16.43 5.23 6.90
CA ARG A 30 17.37 5.20 8.01
C ARG A 30 16.69 4.52 9.21
N LEU A 31 17.37 3.54 9.80
CA LEU A 31 16.90 2.78 10.95
C LEU A 31 17.70 3.19 12.18
N THR A 32 17.06 3.85 13.11
CA THR A 32 17.65 4.12 14.44
C THR A 32 17.75 2.82 15.24
N GLU A 33 18.49 2.84 16.35
CA GLU A 33 18.54 1.68 17.24
C GLU A 33 17.14 1.33 17.78
N TYR A 34 16.30 2.34 18.05
CA TYR A 34 14.90 2.14 18.43
C TYR A 34 14.11 1.39 17.33
N ASP A 35 14.27 1.79 16.07
CA ASP A 35 13.59 1.12 14.94
C ASP A 35 14.03 -0.34 14.83
N ARG A 36 15.32 -0.63 14.98
CA ARG A 36 15.86 -2.00 14.95
C ARG A 36 15.32 -2.86 16.08
N GLN A 37 15.23 -2.31 17.29
CA GLN A 37 14.63 -2.97 18.46
C GLN A 37 13.12 -3.21 18.24
N PHE A 38 12.41 -2.24 17.66
CA PHE A 38 11.01 -2.39 17.30
C PHE A 38 10.79 -3.53 16.31
N LEU A 39 11.55 -3.57 15.22
CA LEU A 39 11.47 -4.65 14.23
C LEU A 39 11.66 -6.02 14.89
N LYS A 40 12.66 -6.15 15.76
CA LYS A 40 12.95 -7.39 16.49
C LYS A 40 11.84 -7.75 17.48
N LYS A 41 11.43 -6.80 18.31
CA LYS A 41 10.40 -6.98 19.36
C LYS A 41 9.06 -7.43 18.79
N HIS A 42 8.68 -6.88 17.64
CA HIS A 42 7.40 -7.17 16.99
C HIS A 42 7.51 -8.23 15.89
N HIS A 43 8.64 -8.93 15.81
CA HIS A 43 8.88 -10.00 14.84
C HIS A 43 8.56 -9.57 13.40
N ILE A 44 8.90 -8.32 13.05
CA ILE A 44 8.68 -7.81 11.70
C ILE A 44 9.60 -8.55 10.74
N ARG A 45 9.01 -9.12 9.69
CA ARG A 45 9.72 -9.90 8.66
C ARG A 45 9.55 -9.34 7.26
N LYS A 46 8.67 -8.35 7.10
CA LYS A 46 8.36 -7.73 5.82
C LYS A 46 8.24 -6.22 5.99
N ILE A 47 8.82 -5.45 5.08
CA ILE A 47 8.69 -3.99 5.03
C ILE A 47 8.19 -3.58 3.65
N TYR A 48 7.01 -2.96 3.61
CA TYR A 48 6.53 -2.21 2.45
C TYR A 48 7.28 -0.88 2.40
N LEU A 49 8.28 -0.82 1.53
CA LEU A 49 9.24 0.28 1.49
C LEU A 49 8.92 1.21 0.32
N ARG A 50 8.53 2.45 0.63
CA ARG A 50 8.38 3.49 -0.40
C ARG A 50 9.69 3.67 -1.14
N MET A 51 9.64 3.52 -2.47
CA MET A 51 10.81 3.71 -3.33
C MET A 51 10.84 5.09 -3.95
N PHE A 52 9.74 5.51 -4.50
CA PHE A 52 9.48 6.82 -5.10
C PHE A 52 7.99 6.99 -5.34
N ASP A 53 7.59 8.20 -5.70
CA ASP A 53 6.24 8.45 -6.22
C ASP A 53 6.31 8.69 -7.74
N VAL A 54 5.19 8.52 -8.41
CA VAL A 54 5.00 8.89 -9.81
C VAL A 54 3.93 9.95 -9.88
N ASP A 55 4.29 11.11 -10.43
CA ASP A 55 3.36 12.22 -10.60
C ASP A 55 3.49 12.83 -12.00
N ARG A 56 2.47 13.59 -12.38
CA ARG A 56 2.47 14.39 -13.59
C ARG A 56 2.81 15.83 -13.22
N VAL A 57 3.96 16.27 -13.65
CA VAL A 57 4.51 17.60 -13.35
C VAL A 57 4.78 18.39 -14.62
N GLU A 58 4.73 19.69 -14.51
CA GLU A 58 5.11 20.62 -15.60
C GLU A 58 6.63 20.76 -15.63
N ASN A 59 7.23 20.55 -16.79
CA ASN A 59 8.67 20.76 -17.02
C ASN A 59 9.00 22.25 -17.29
N ALA A 60 10.28 22.55 -17.51
CA ALA A 60 10.74 23.91 -17.73
C ALA A 60 10.16 24.56 -19.01
N ASP A 61 9.74 23.76 -19.98
CA ASP A 61 9.17 24.19 -21.25
C ASP A 61 7.64 24.33 -21.20
N GLY A 62 7.02 24.04 -20.04
CA GLY A 62 5.58 24.09 -19.86
C GLY A 62 4.86 22.79 -20.25
N ASP A 63 5.58 21.76 -20.67
CA ASP A 63 5.00 20.45 -20.98
C ASP A 63 4.76 19.62 -19.72
N LEU A 64 3.69 18.84 -19.74
CA LEU A 64 3.34 17.97 -18.62
C LEU A 64 3.89 16.56 -18.86
N GLU A 65 4.77 16.12 -17.97
CA GLU A 65 5.44 14.82 -18.02
C GLU A 65 5.10 13.96 -16.82
N VAL A 66 4.99 12.65 -17.03
CA VAL A 66 4.87 11.66 -15.95
C VAL A 66 6.26 11.20 -15.53
N ILE A 67 6.68 11.64 -14.35
CA ILE A 67 8.03 11.38 -13.85
C ILE A 67 8.04 10.83 -12.43
N PRO A 68 9.12 10.12 -12.04
CA PRO A 68 9.34 9.73 -10.65
C PRO A 68 9.78 10.95 -9.84
N ILE A 69 9.11 11.15 -8.70
CA ILE A 69 9.43 12.18 -7.70
C ILE A 69 9.68 11.54 -6.34
N ALA A 70 10.12 12.32 -5.37
CA ALA A 70 10.27 11.90 -3.97
C ALA A 70 11.00 10.56 -3.80
N THR A 71 12.05 10.34 -4.60
CA THR A 71 12.84 9.10 -4.54
C THR A 71 13.50 8.93 -3.17
N THR A 72 13.34 7.75 -2.60
CA THR A 72 13.89 7.43 -1.28
C THR A 72 15.42 7.43 -1.31
N LEU A 73 16.01 8.18 -0.38
CA LEU A 73 17.44 8.21 -0.10
C LEU A 73 17.78 7.11 0.90
N PHE A 74 18.63 6.18 0.52
CA PHE A 74 19.10 5.13 1.42
C PHE A 74 20.32 5.59 2.18
N GLN A 75 20.20 5.69 3.50
CA GLN A 75 21.31 5.98 4.43
C GLN A 75 21.74 4.71 5.20
N ASP A 76 20.88 3.70 5.23
CA ASP A 76 21.14 2.41 5.86
C ASP A 76 20.93 1.25 4.87
N THR A 77 21.49 0.10 5.22
CA THR A 77 21.24 -1.17 4.53
C THR A 77 20.01 -1.88 5.11
N ILE A 78 19.38 -2.72 4.29
CA ILE A 78 18.28 -3.56 4.74
C ILE A 78 18.78 -4.60 5.75
N PRO A 79 18.15 -4.74 6.93
CA PRO A 79 18.52 -5.76 7.89
C PRO A 79 18.34 -7.17 7.34
N ALA A 80 19.25 -8.07 7.69
CA ALA A 80 19.20 -9.47 7.25
C ALA A 80 17.88 -10.14 7.69
N GLY A 81 17.32 -10.96 6.82
CA GLY A 81 16.09 -11.70 7.07
C GLY A 81 14.80 -10.89 6.95
N ILE A 82 14.87 -9.62 6.56
CA ILE A 82 13.70 -8.79 6.22
C ILE A 82 13.43 -8.90 4.73
N GLU A 83 12.20 -9.23 4.37
CA GLU A 83 11.68 -9.15 3.01
C GLU A 83 11.28 -7.69 2.72
N ILE A 84 11.70 -7.19 1.56
CA ILE A 84 11.28 -5.86 1.10
C ILE A 84 10.21 -6.00 0.03
N VAL A 85 9.15 -5.23 0.18
CA VAL A 85 8.16 -4.99 -0.87
C VAL A 85 8.37 -3.56 -1.36
N PRO A 86 9.04 -3.38 -2.51
CA PRO A 86 9.16 -2.08 -3.14
C PRO A 86 7.76 -1.50 -3.41
N THR A 87 7.47 -0.36 -2.81
CA THR A 87 6.15 0.27 -2.92
C THR A 87 6.27 1.60 -3.65
N VAL A 88 5.44 1.80 -4.66
CA VAL A 88 5.41 3.03 -5.47
C VAL A 88 4.03 3.66 -5.36
N TYR A 89 4.00 4.93 -4.94
CA TYR A 89 2.77 5.72 -4.96
C TYR A 89 2.58 6.35 -6.35
N ILE A 90 1.38 6.21 -6.89
CA ILE A 90 1.03 6.75 -8.21
C ILE A 90 -0.13 7.72 -8.03
N THR A 91 0.10 9.00 -8.37
CA THR A 91 -0.98 9.99 -8.29
C THR A 91 -2.06 9.71 -9.32
N THR A 92 -3.29 10.10 -9.00
CA THR A 92 -4.41 10.02 -9.96
C THR A 92 -4.20 10.91 -11.20
N LYS A 93 -3.36 11.95 -11.10
CA LYS A 93 -2.97 12.80 -12.23
C LYS A 93 -2.09 12.03 -13.22
N ALA A 94 -1.08 11.31 -12.72
CA ALA A 94 -0.20 10.49 -13.56
C ALA A 94 -1.00 9.42 -14.31
N ILE A 95 -1.78 8.61 -13.58
CA ILE A 95 -2.49 7.48 -14.17
C ILE A 95 -3.62 7.87 -15.13
N ARG A 96 -4.20 9.06 -14.97
CA ARG A 96 -5.29 9.56 -15.83
C ARG A 96 -4.82 9.88 -17.24
N HIS A 97 -3.63 10.44 -17.38
CA HIS A 97 -3.14 10.99 -18.62
C HIS A 97 -2.13 10.12 -19.34
N ASP A 98 -1.45 9.26 -18.59
CA ASP A 98 -0.51 8.30 -19.14
C ASP A 98 -0.54 7.06 -18.26
N SER A 99 -0.86 5.93 -18.84
CA SER A 99 -0.81 4.62 -18.17
C SER A 99 0.29 3.72 -18.74
N ASP A 100 1.12 4.25 -19.65
CA ASP A 100 2.12 3.46 -20.37
C ASP A 100 3.54 3.54 -19.80
N PHE A 101 3.67 3.89 -18.52
CA PHE A 101 4.96 3.93 -17.83
C PHE A 101 5.29 2.66 -17.01
N ALA A 102 4.49 1.59 -17.15
CA ALA A 102 4.69 0.35 -16.40
C ALA A 102 6.09 -0.24 -16.58
N GLU A 103 6.61 -0.28 -17.81
CA GLU A 103 7.95 -0.78 -18.11
C GLU A 103 9.05 0.12 -17.55
N LEU A 104 8.89 1.44 -17.63
CA LEU A 104 9.85 2.40 -17.06
C LEU A 104 9.90 2.28 -15.53
N MET A 105 8.73 2.12 -14.88
CA MET A 105 8.65 1.91 -13.45
C MET A 105 9.31 0.59 -13.04
N TYR A 106 9.04 -0.51 -13.74
CA TYR A 106 9.67 -1.80 -13.54
C TYR A 106 11.20 -1.69 -13.63
N LYS A 107 11.75 -1.12 -14.71
CA LYS A 107 13.19 -0.92 -14.89
C LYS A 107 13.81 -0.08 -13.77
N ARG A 108 13.12 0.99 -13.36
CA ARG A 108 13.59 1.86 -12.27
C ARG A 108 13.64 1.12 -10.93
N ILE A 109 12.61 0.34 -10.59
CA ILE A 109 12.61 -0.47 -9.37
C ILE A 109 13.80 -1.43 -9.38
N HIS A 110 13.99 -2.18 -10.46
CA HIS A 110 15.12 -3.12 -10.59
C HIS A 110 16.48 -2.41 -10.46
N ALA A 111 16.67 -1.26 -11.09
CA ALA A 111 17.90 -0.47 -10.96
C ALA A 111 18.16 -0.04 -9.51
N MET A 112 17.11 0.37 -8.78
CA MET A 112 17.22 0.73 -7.36
C MET A 112 17.54 -0.50 -6.48
N LEU A 113 16.89 -1.64 -6.72
CA LEU A 113 17.18 -2.89 -6.00
C LEU A 113 18.64 -3.32 -6.18
N MET A 114 19.14 -3.28 -7.40
CA MET A 114 20.54 -3.59 -7.71
C MET A 114 21.51 -2.61 -7.04
N ARG A 115 21.25 -1.30 -7.16
CA ARG A 115 22.09 -0.24 -6.59
C ARG A 115 22.22 -0.37 -5.07
N HIS A 116 21.13 -0.69 -4.38
CA HIS A 116 21.09 -0.78 -2.92
C HIS A 116 21.22 -2.22 -2.39
N GLN A 117 21.56 -3.18 -3.26
CA GLN A 117 21.78 -4.59 -2.95
C GLN A 117 20.61 -5.25 -2.20
N ILE A 118 19.39 -4.85 -2.54
CA ILE A 118 18.16 -5.41 -1.98
C ILE A 118 17.82 -6.69 -2.74
N ARG A 119 17.94 -7.84 -2.09
CA ARG A 119 17.83 -9.17 -2.75
C ARG A 119 16.60 -9.96 -2.35
N ASN A 120 16.07 -9.74 -1.14
CA ASN A 120 14.91 -10.49 -0.63
C ASN A 120 13.62 -9.76 -1.00
N VAL A 121 13.23 -9.88 -2.27
CA VAL A 121 12.01 -9.29 -2.86
C VAL A 121 11.22 -10.41 -3.52
N GLN A 122 9.94 -10.54 -3.17
CA GLN A 122 9.00 -11.51 -3.76
C GLN A 122 7.77 -10.83 -4.31
N GLU A 123 7.57 -9.57 -3.96
CA GLU A 123 6.38 -8.79 -4.24
C GLU A 123 6.77 -7.34 -4.53
N ILE A 124 6.09 -6.71 -5.49
CA ILE A 124 6.11 -5.25 -5.70
C ILE A 124 4.70 -4.73 -5.45
N GLN A 125 4.58 -3.57 -4.81
CA GLN A 125 3.31 -2.96 -4.51
C GLN A 125 3.13 -1.62 -5.22
N VAL A 126 1.93 -1.39 -5.70
CA VAL A 126 1.47 -0.07 -6.18
C VAL A 126 0.43 0.50 -5.21
N ASP A 127 0.58 1.77 -4.88
CA ASP A 127 -0.38 2.54 -4.10
C ASP A 127 -0.99 3.62 -5.00
N CYS A 128 -2.30 3.55 -5.22
CA CYS A 128 -3.01 4.53 -6.03
C CYS A 128 -4.44 4.72 -5.52
N ASP A 129 -4.81 5.96 -5.26
CA ASP A 129 -6.17 6.33 -4.88
C ASP A 129 -7.07 6.46 -6.13
N TRP A 130 -7.08 5.42 -6.96
CA TRP A 130 -7.86 5.42 -8.19
C TRP A 130 -9.36 5.58 -7.93
N THR A 131 -10.02 6.27 -8.84
CA THR A 131 -11.45 6.57 -8.81
C THR A 131 -12.16 5.93 -9.99
N ALA A 132 -13.48 6.07 -10.09
CA ALA A 132 -14.22 5.57 -11.25
C ALA A 132 -13.69 6.13 -12.58
N SER A 133 -13.20 7.39 -12.59
CA SER A 133 -12.67 8.03 -13.80
C SER A 133 -11.24 7.61 -14.17
N THR A 134 -10.51 6.95 -13.28
CA THR A 134 -9.13 6.48 -13.52
C THR A 134 -8.98 4.97 -13.42
N GLN A 135 -10.09 4.25 -13.17
CA GLN A 135 -10.09 2.81 -12.96
C GLN A 135 -9.51 2.04 -14.15
N ASP A 136 -9.99 2.31 -15.36
CA ASP A 136 -9.58 1.55 -16.54
C ASP A 136 -8.11 1.80 -16.88
N SER A 137 -7.63 3.04 -16.74
CA SER A 137 -6.21 3.38 -16.90
C SER A 137 -5.35 2.66 -15.87
N PHE A 138 -5.76 2.69 -14.59
CA PHE A 138 -5.03 2.00 -13.51
C PHE A 138 -5.03 0.49 -13.72
N PHE A 139 -6.13 -0.10 -14.15
CA PHE A 139 -6.22 -1.54 -14.40
C PHE A 139 -5.36 -1.96 -15.60
N GLY A 140 -5.35 -1.18 -16.68
CA GLY A 140 -4.46 -1.40 -17.82
C GLY A 140 -2.98 -1.35 -17.43
N PHE A 141 -2.62 -0.36 -16.60
CA PHE A 141 -1.28 -0.25 -16.03
C PHE A 141 -0.92 -1.47 -15.15
N CYS A 142 -1.80 -1.86 -14.22
CA CYS A 142 -1.58 -3.03 -13.37
C CYS A 142 -1.41 -4.31 -14.19
N GLN A 143 -2.21 -4.51 -15.22
CA GLN A 143 -2.09 -5.70 -16.09
C GLN A 143 -0.74 -5.77 -16.80
N LYS A 144 -0.26 -4.64 -17.34
CA LYS A 144 1.07 -4.56 -17.98
C LYS A 144 2.19 -4.84 -16.97
N LEU A 145 2.15 -4.18 -15.81
CA LEU A 145 3.16 -4.35 -14.76
C LEU A 145 3.17 -5.79 -14.22
N ARG A 146 2.00 -6.36 -13.97
CA ARG A 146 1.86 -7.74 -13.50
C ARG A 146 2.51 -8.75 -14.47
N ASN A 147 2.29 -8.57 -15.76
CA ASN A 147 2.88 -9.44 -16.79
C ASN A 147 4.42 -9.37 -16.77
N LEU A 148 5.00 -8.17 -16.58
CA LEU A 148 6.45 -8.00 -16.47
C LEU A 148 6.99 -8.69 -15.19
N LEU A 149 6.31 -8.51 -14.06
CA LEU A 149 6.73 -9.08 -12.78
C LEU A 149 6.63 -10.61 -12.75
N HIS A 150 5.58 -11.18 -13.34
CA HIS A 150 5.42 -12.63 -13.42
C HIS A 150 6.52 -13.31 -14.24
N ALA A 151 7.08 -12.62 -15.24
CA ALA A 151 8.25 -13.13 -15.98
C ALA A 151 9.49 -13.31 -15.07
N ASP A 152 9.60 -12.50 -14.00
CA ASP A 152 10.65 -12.60 -12.99
C ASP A 152 10.23 -13.39 -11.73
N SER A 153 9.08 -14.07 -11.77
CA SER A 153 8.51 -14.79 -10.62
C SER A 153 8.19 -13.88 -9.43
N LEU A 154 7.91 -12.60 -9.67
CA LEU A 154 7.47 -11.63 -8.66
C LEU A 154 5.96 -11.45 -8.72
N SER A 155 5.32 -11.23 -7.56
CA SER A 155 3.90 -10.89 -7.47
C SER A 155 3.68 -9.38 -7.46
N LEU A 156 2.49 -8.96 -7.92
CA LEU A 156 2.02 -7.59 -7.83
C LEU A 156 0.94 -7.48 -6.76
N SER A 157 1.10 -6.55 -5.83
CA SER A 157 0.02 -6.17 -4.91
C SER A 157 -0.39 -4.70 -5.11
N ALA A 158 -1.59 -4.38 -4.63
CA ALA A 158 -2.08 -3.01 -4.60
C ALA A 158 -2.68 -2.67 -3.24
N THR A 159 -2.57 -1.40 -2.83
CA THR A 159 -3.36 -0.89 -1.71
C THR A 159 -4.82 -0.78 -2.11
N ILE A 160 -5.71 -1.13 -1.20
CA ILE A 160 -7.15 -1.07 -1.39
C ILE A 160 -7.74 -0.15 -0.33
N ARG A 161 -8.49 0.85 -0.76
CA ARG A 161 -9.24 1.74 0.13
C ARG A 161 -10.62 1.15 0.44
N LEU A 162 -11.19 1.45 1.60
CA LEU A 162 -12.52 0.95 1.99
C LEU A 162 -13.59 1.16 0.92
N HIS A 163 -13.62 2.33 0.30
CA HIS A 163 -14.62 2.64 -0.75
C HIS A 163 -14.41 1.84 -2.05
N GLN A 164 -13.23 1.27 -2.26
CA GLN A 164 -12.90 0.45 -3.43
C GLN A 164 -13.39 -0.99 -3.28
N LEU A 165 -13.70 -1.47 -2.06
CA LEU A 165 -14.24 -2.82 -1.82
C LEU A 165 -15.55 -3.09 -2.59
N LYS A 166 -16.30 -2.06 -2.93
CA LYS A 166 -17.56 -2.15 -3.69
C LYS A 166 -17.37 -1.96 -5.21
N LYS A 167 -16.12 -1.86 -5.67
CA LYS A 167 -15.78 -1.63 -7.08
C LYS A 167 -15.18 -2.88 -7.70
N LYS A 168 -14.89 -2.81 -9.01
CA LYS A 168 -14.17 -3.87 -9.70
C LYS A 168 -12.81 -4.09 -9.05
N VAL A 169 -12.38 -5.34 -9.05
CA VAL A 169 -11.10 -5.77 -8.49
C VAL A 169 -9.97 -5.43 -9.48
N PRO A 170 -8.89 -4.77 -9.05
CA PRO A 170 -7.75 -4.53 -9.93
C PRO A 170 -7.05 -5.85 -10.30
N PRO A 171 -6.44 -5.95 -11.49
CA PRO A 171 -5.76 -7.16 -11.96
C PRO A 171 -4.37 -7.30 -11.31
N VAL A 172 -4.36 -7.53 -10.01
CA VAL A 172 -3.17 -7.79 -9.18
C VAL A 172 -3.30 -9.14 -8.49
N ASP A 173 -2.24 -9.63 -7.85
CA ASP A 173 -2.23 -10.95 -7.20
C ASP A 173 -2.79 -10.92 -5.78
N LYS A 174 -2.64 -9.76 -5.11
CA LYS A 174 -3.07 -9.55 -3.73
C LYS A 174 -3.40 -8.07 -3.47
N GLY A 175 -4.29 -7.81 -2.52
CA GLY A 175 -4.57 -6.48 -2.01
C GLY A 175 -4.11 -6.30 -0.57
N VAL A 176 -3.83 -5.05 -0.17
CA VAL A 176 -3.67 -4.66 1.22
C VAL A 176 -4.74 -3.63 1.54
N LEU A 177 -5.73 -4.01 2.35
CA LEU A 177 -6.82 -3.13 2.74
C LEU A 177 -6.34 -2.13 3.79
N MET A 178 -6.44 -0.84 3.47
CA MET A 178 -6.02 0.25 4.33
C MET A 178 -7.14 0.61 5.32
N LEU A 179 -7.01 0.14 6.57
CA LEU A 179 -7.95 0.38 7.65
C LEU A 179 -7.54 1.59 8.49
N TYR A 180 -7.42 2.74 7.84
CA TYR A 180 -7.13 4.01 8.51
C TYR A 180 -7.68 5.19 7.72
N ASN A 181 -7.65 6.40 8.32
CA ASN A 181 -8.25 7.62 7.78
C ASN A 181 -9.74 7.43 7.48
N THR A 182 -10.45 6.77 8.41
CA THR A 182 -11.85 6.40 8.25
C THR A 182 -12.82 7.53 8.53
N GLY A 183 -12.41 8.51 9.33
CA GLY A 183 -13.21 9.68 9.70
C GLY A 183 -12.72 10.97 9.03
N SER A 184 -13.63 11.94 8.87
CA SER A 184 -13.29 13.25 8.31
C SER A 184 -12.51 14.10 9.32
N ILE A 185 -11.33 14.59 8.91
CA ILE A 185 -10.55 15.57 9.68
C ILE A 185 -11.18 16.97 9.70
N TYR A 186 -12.11 17.23 8.79
CA TYR A 186 -12.78 18.52 8.65
C TYR A 186 -14.07 18.62 9.46
N ASN A 187 -14.57 17.48 9.97
CA ASN A 187 -15.78 17.46 10.78
C ASN A 187 -15.43 17.54 12.28
N PRO A 188 -15.79 18.64 12.98
CA PRO A 188 -15.46 18.82 14.39
C PRO A 188 -16.12 17.80 15.33
N GLU A 189 -17.15 17.08 14.87
CA GLU A 189 -17.79 16.01 15.64
C GLU A 189 -17.09 14.66 15.51
N THR A 190 -16.09 14.56 14.64
CA THR A 190 -15.32 13.32 14.46
C THR A 190 -14.46 13.04 15.69
N LYS A 191 -14.78 11.99 16.44
CA LYS A 191 -14.04 11.62 17.66
C LYS A 191 -12.68 10.99 17.35
N ASN A 192 -12.61 10.22 16.28
CA ASN A 192 -11.38 9.56 15.83
C ASN A 192 -11.36 9.53 14.29
N SER A 193 -10.51 10.37 13.70
CA SER A 193 -10.36 10.45 12.25
C SER A 193 -9.43 9.38 11.67
N ILE A 194 -8.61 8.76 12.51
CA ILE A 194 -7.64 7.75 12.06
C ILE A 194 -8.35 6.40 11.86
N LEU A 195 -8.98 5.87 12.91
CA LEU A 195 -9.69 4.59 12.81
C LEU A 195 -10.90 4.59 13.75
N SER A 196 -12.08 4.47 13.16
CA SER A 196 -13.35 4.30 13.88
C SER A 196 -14.01 3.00 13.40
N TYR A 197 -14.29 2.09 14.33
CA TYR A 197 -15.00 0.86 14.02
C TYR A 197 -16.36 1.14 13.34
N LYS A 198 -17.09 2.15 13.81
CA LYS A 198 -18.39 2.54 13.25
C LYS A 198 -18.28 2.90 11.76
N ASP A 199 -17.21 3.57 11.37
CA ASP A 199 -17.02 3.99 9.97
C ASP A 199 -16.61 2.80 9.09
N VAL A 200 -15.84 1.85 9.65
CA VAL A 200 -15.40 0.64 8.94
C VAL A 200 -16.52 -0.41 8.86
N GLU A 201 -17.33 -0.53 9.91
CA GLU A 201 -18.39 -1.54 10.01
C GLU A 201 -19.35 -1.55 8.82
N ALA A 202 -19.71 -0.36 8.30
CA ALA A 202 -20.57 -0.22 7.12
C ALA A 202 -20.00 -0.86 5.85
N TYR A 203 -18.68 -1.02 5.79
CA TYR A 203 -17.99 -1.69 4.68
C TYR A 203 -17.80 -3.18 4.93
N LEU A 204 -17.67 -3.62 6.19
CA LEU A 204 -17.41 -5.02 6.54
C LEU A 204 -18.68 -5.85 6.75
N LYS A 205 -19.80 -5.23 7.15
CA LYS A 205 -21.09 -5.92 7.39
C LYS A 205 -21.76 -6.45 6.11
N SER A 206 -21.50 -5.88 4.96
CA SER A 206 -21.94 -6.49 3.72
C SER A 206 -21.04 -7.70 3.49
N ASN A 207 -21.61 -8.90 3.26
CA ASN A 207 -20.87 -10.11 2.88
C ASN A 207 -20.13 -9.88 1.55
N ILE A 208 -19.14 -8.98 1.57
CA ILE A 208 -18.35 -8.63 0.40
C ILE A 208 -17.29 -9.71 0.27
N THR A 209 -17.51 -10.62 -0.66
CA THR A 209 -16.44 -11.45 -1.17
C THR A 209 -15.63 -10.59 -2.14
N TYR A 210 -14.53 -10.03 -1.67
CA TYR A 210 -13.60 -9.34 -2.57
C TYR A 210 -12.78 -10.40 -3.32
N GLY A 211 -12.78 -10.36 -4.64
CA GLY A 211 -12.17 -11.38 -5.50
C GLY A 211 -10.62 -11.40 -5.49
N LEU A 212 -10.00 -10.97 -4.39
CA LEU A 212 -8.56 -10.97 -4.15
C LEU A 212 -8.27 -11.42 -2.71
N PRO A 213 -7.16 -12.15 -2.47
CA PRO A 213 -6.60 -12.27 -1.12
C PRO A 213 -6.29 -10.88 -0.55
N LEU A 214 -6.72 -10.60 0.68
CA LEU A 214 -6.50 -9.32 1.33
C LEU A 214 -5.69 -9.48 2.62
N ASP A 215 -4.58 -8.74 2.70
CA ASP A 215 -3.97 -8.40 4.00
C ASP A 215 -4.61 -7.11 4.53
N PHE A 216 -4.39 -6.79 5.81
CA PHE A 216 -4.97 -5.64 6.47
C PHE A 216 -3.86 -4.75 7.03
N ALA A 217 -3.91 -3.46 6.73
CA ALA A 217 -3.01 -2.46 7.29
C ALA A 217 -3.74 -1.60 8.33
N TYR A 218 -3.22 -1.59 9.55
CA TYR A 218 -3.72 -0.80 10.67
C TYR A 218 -2.79 0.37 10.96
N PRO A 219 -3.31 1.51 11.44
CA PRO A 219 -2.49 2.66 11.80
C PRO A 219 -1.66 2.37 13.05
N THR A 220 -0.39 2.77 13.02
CA THR A 220 0.53 2.73 14.17
C THR A 220 0.93 4.15 14.62
N TYR A 221 0.24 5.15 14.13
CA TYR A 221 0.48 6.57 14.40
C TYR A 221 -0.72 7.21 15.08
N SER A 222 -0.49 8.37 15.68
CA SER A 222 -1.54 9.24 16.21
C SER A 222 -1.28 10.67 15.79
N TRP A 223 -2.33 11.45 15.70
CA TRP A 223 -2.25 12.90 15.50
C TRP A 223 -3.30 13.64 16.31
N GLY A 224 -3.04 14.92 16.60
CA GLY A 224 -4.05 15.85 17.05
C GLY A 224 -4.61 16.66 15.87
N ILE A 225 -5.85 17.09 15.96
CA ILE A 225 -6.45 18.01 14.99
C ILE A 225 -6.78 19.31 15.70
N LEU A 226 -6.16 20.40 15.24
CA LEU A 226 -6.49 21.73 15.73
C LEU A 226 -7.67 22.28 14.93
N MET A 227 -8.72 22.64 15.66
CA MET A 227 -9.89 23.34 15.15
C MET A 227 -9.97 24.74 15.74
N GLU A 228 -10.31 25.73 14.94
CA GLU A 228 -10.64 27.07 15.38
C GLU A 228 -12.06 27.42 14.90
N GLU A 229 -12.92 27.81 15.80
CA GLU A 229 -14.35 28.07 15.51
C GLU A 229 -15.01 26.96 14.67
N ARG A 230 -14.67 25.68 14.99
CA ARG A 230 -15.11 24.45 14.30
C ARG A 230 -14.54 24.26 12.89
N ASN A 231 -13.60 25.10 12.45
CA ASN A 231 -12.92 24.95 11.16
C ASN A 231 -11.56 24.27 11.35
N PHE A 232 -11.24 23.33 10.46
CA PHE A 232 -9.94 22.68 10.44
C PHE A 232 -8.82 23.72 10.22
N ARG A 233 -7.75 23.61 11.00
CA ARG A 233 -6.55 24.42 10.86
C ARG A 233 -5.33 23.60 10.49
N VAL A 234 -4.98 22.62 11.31
CA VAL A 234 -3.75 21.84 11.09
C VAL A 234 -3.79 20.50 11.81
N ILE A 235 -3.02 19.55 11.29
CA ILE A 235 -2.70 18.30 11.96
C ILE A 235 -1.45 18.49 12.79
N LEU A 236 -1.51 18.08 14.07
CA LEU A 236 -0.39 18.09 15.01
C LEU A 236 0.16 16.66 15.13
N HIS A 237 1.45 16.50 14.92
CA HIS A 237 2.17 15.21 15.01
C HIS A 237 2.96 15.08 16.30
#